data_7b390ff41bf637f7d9f6035a966a8ff5
#
_entry.id   7b390ff41bf637f7d9f6035a966a8ff5
#
_cell.length_a   1.000
_cell.length_b   1.000
_cell.length_c   1.000
_cell.angle_alpha   90.00
_cell.angle_beta   90.00
_cell.angle_gamma   90.00
#
_symmetry.space_group_name_H-M   'P 1'
#
loop_
_entity.id
_entity.type
_entity.pdbx_description
1 polymer ?
#
loop_
_entity_poly.entity_id
_entity_poly.type
_entity_poly.pdbx_seq_one_letter_code
_entity_poly.pdbx_strand_id
1 'polypeptide(L)'
;MASDFGDEAGQELYDWMLRIGQDAGGKAMSDAAGRLAQALRNARSGIDPEAETAEAELPEWAKLDMAEFKELPEYESVQAAIAAKLESAGLAHSFLDDQSNGKTYLLFRIEDAERLDGCLGELIEQAEAAERKASDDLAREADRQAREAERDDVREAGDPDKEPLEKQAEYARAASEQLERERSGGRAAEREPRFQENRSK
;
A
#
# COMPACT_ATOMS: atom_id res chain seq x y z
N MET A 1 16.99 -10.33 3.15
CA MET A 1 16.46 -10.08 1.80
C MET A 1 17.25 -8.90 1.26
N ALA A 2 17.88 -9.04 0.08
CA ALA A 2 18.51 -7.89 -0.56
C ALA A 2 17.39 -6.91 -0.92
N SER A 3 17.56 -5.64 -0.57
CA SER A 3 16.59 -4.61 -0.96
C SER A 3 16.55 -4.53 -2.48
N ASP A 4 15.35 -4.61 -3.08
CA ASP A 4 15.14 -4.52 -4.54
C ASP A 4 15.65 -3.20 -5.15
N PHE A 5 15.97 -2.20 -4.31
CA PHE A 5 16.41 -0.87 -4.72
C PHE A 5 17.92 -0.67 -4.71
N GLY A 6 18.70 -1.68 -4.27
CA GLY A 6 20.16 -1.64 -4.31
C GLY A 6 20.84 -0.70 -3.30
N ASP A 7 20.14 0.30 -2.75
CA ASP A 7 20.64 1.21 -1.73
C ASP A 7 19.56 1.62 -0.72
N GLU A 8 19.99 2.21 0.39
CA GLU A 8 19.15 2.65 1.51
C GLU A 8 18.17 3.76 1.10
N ALA A 9 18.59 4.67 0.23
CA ALA A 9 17.77 5.78 -0.22
C ALA A 9 16.53 5.31 -0.99
N GLY A 10 16.69 4.33 -1.89
CA GLY A 10 15.57 3.73 -2.61
C GLY A 10 14.60 3.00 -1.70
N GLN A 11 15.08 2.36 -0.64
CA GLN A 11 14.23 1.72 0.36
C GLN A 11 13.43 2.75 1.17
N GLU A 12 14.06 3.83 1.62
CA GLU A 12 13.38 4.92 2.33
C GLU A 12 12.28 5.56 1.48
N LEU A 13 12.54 5.80 0.20
CA LEU A 13 11.54 6.33 -0.73
C LEU A 13 10.36 5.37 -0.93
N TYR A 14 10.63 4.07 -1.04
CA TYR A 14 9.58 3.05 -1.15
C TYR A 14 8.72 3.01 0.11
N ASP A 15 9.31 2.97 1.29
CA ASP A 15 8.60 2.92 2.56
C ASP A 15 7.77 4.19 2.78
N TRP A 16 8.29 5.35 2.40
CA TRP A 16 7.57 6.62 2.41
C TRP A 16 6.33 6.59 1.50
N MET A 17 6.50 6.15 0.25
CA MET A 17 5.39 6.06 -0.71
C MET A 17 4.34 5.05 -0.29
N LEU A 18 4.76 3.90 0.24
CA LEU A 18 3.86 2.87 0.72
C LEU A 18 2.98 3.39 1.87
N ARG A 19 3.56 4.13 2.83
CA ARG A 19 2.80 4.76 3.92
C ARG A 19 1.76 5.75 3.38
N ILE A 20 2.15 6.66 2.48
CA ILE A 20 1.20 7.59 1.87
C ILE A 20 0.08 6.84 1.14
N GLY A 21 0.43 5.78 0.42
CA GLY A 21 -0.54 4.96 -0.31
C GLY A 21 -1.54 4.25 0.59
N GLN A 22 -1.09 3.77 1.73
CA GLN A 22 -1.92 3.12 2.75
C GLN A 22 -2.82 4.13 3.48
N ASP A 23 -2.30 5.30 3.83
CA ASP A 23 -3.02 6.29 4.63
C ASP A 23 -3.98 7.15 3.81
N ALA A 24 -3.57 7.57 2.61
CA ALA A 24 -4.30 8.53 1.78
C ALA A 24 -4.71 8.00 0.38
N GLY A 25 -4.30 6.76 0.06
CA GLY A 25 -4.64 6.08 -1.19
C GLY A 25 -3.67 6.32 -2.33
N GLY A 26 -3.74 5.46 -3.36
CA GLY A 26 -2.79 5.41 -4.47
C GLY A 26 -2.67 6.73 -5.26
N LYS A 27 -3.74 7.53 -5.35
CA LYS A 27 -3.68 8.85 -5.99
C LYS A 27 -2.79 9.82 -5.23
N ALA A 28 -2.93 9.89 -3.89
CA ALA A 28 -2.12 10.77 -3.06
C ALA A 28 -0.64 10.39 -3.12
N MET A 29 -0.35 9.09 -3.16
CA MET A 29 1.00 8.56 -3.36
C MET A 29 1.58 9.01 -4.70
N SER A 30 0.85 8.86 -5.81
CA SER A 30 1.31 9.27 -7.14
C SER A 30 1.51 10.79 -7.23
N ASP A 31 0.62 11.58 -6.64
CA ASP A 31 0.76 13.03 -6.57
C ASP A 31 1.99 13.44 -5.74
N ALA A 32 2.31 12.73 -4.65
CA ALA A 32 3.49 12.98 -3.84
C ALA A 32 4.79 12.60 -4.59
N ALA A 33 4.81 11.45 -5.27
CA ALA A 33 5.93 11.00 -6.10
C ALA A 33 6.21 12.00 -7.24
N GLY A 34 5.18 12.48 -7.93
CA GLY A 34 5.29 13.47 -8.99
C GLY A 34 5.88 14.80 -8.49
N ARG A 35 5.44 15.28 -7.30
CA ARG A 35 5.99 16.49 -6.68
C ARG A 35 7.43 16.30 -6.23
N LEU A 36 7.79 15.15 -5.67
CA LEU A 36 9.18 14.84 -5.32
C LEU A 36 10.07 14.86 -6.57
N ALA A 37 9.69 14.18 -7.63
CA ALA A 37 10.45 14.18 -8.88
C ALA A 37 10.60 15.59 -9.47
N GLN A 38 9.58 16.43 -9.36
CA GLN A 38 9.66 17.83 -9.80
C GLN A 38 10.62 18.65 -8.92
N ALA A 39 10.54 18.52 -7.60
CA ALA A 39 11.44 19.19 -6.66
C ALA A 39 12.90 18.80 -6.91
N LEU A 40 13.16 17.50 -7.16
CA LEU A 40 14.51 17.02 -7.51
C LEU A 40 15.02 17.59 -8.85
N ARG A 41 14.15 17.69 -9.88
CA ARG A 41 14.52 18.31 -11.16
C ARG A 41 14.82 19.80 -10.99
N ASN A 42 14.01 20.52 -10.22
CA ASN A 42 14.23 21.93 -9.92
C ASN A 42 15.52 22.14 -9.13
N ALA A 43 15.79 21.28 -8.15
CA ALA A 43 17.03 21.30 -7.40
C ALA A 43 18.26 21.13 -8.32
N ARG A 44 18.22 20.15 -9.22
CA ARG A 44 19.28 19.94 -10.22
C ARG A 44 19.50 21.16 -11.11
N SER A 45 18.44 21.81 -11.58
CA SER A 45 18.56 23.00 -12.42
C SER A 45 19.13 24.21 -11.66
N GLY A 46 19.10 24.19 -10.32
CA GLY A 46 19.72 25.22 -9.47
C GLY A 46 21.19 24.96 -9.16
N ILE A 47 21.72 23.79 -9.52
CA ILE A 47 23.13 23.46 -9.41
C ILE A 47 23.80 23.92 -10.70
N ASP A 48 24.67 24.93 -10.61
CA ASP A 48 25.48 25.38 -11.74
C ASP A 48 26.88 24.79 -11.63
N PRO A 49 27.19 23.71 -12.39
CA PRO A 49 28.51 23.09 -12.37
C PRO A 49 29.58 23.96 -13.09
N GLU A 50 29.14 24.92 -13.90
CA GLU A 50 30.00 25.82 -14.68
C GLU A 50 30.12 27.22 -14.05
N ALA A 51 29.65 27.42 -12.79
CA ALA A 51 29.86 28.69 -12.10
C ALA A 51 31.33 29.00 -12.12
N GLU A 52 31.76 29.75 -13.16
CA GLU A 52 33.15 30.16 -13.31
C GLU A 52 33.63 30.84 -12.02
N THR A 53 34.62 30.23 -11.44
CA THR A 53 35.37 30.76 -10.30
C THR A 53 36.09 32.06 -10.73
N ALA A 54 35.33 33.15 -10.75
CA ALA A 54 36.00 34.45 -10.75
C ALA A 54 36.81 34.56 -9.48
N GLU A 55 38.10 34.88 -9.57
CA GLU A 55 39.22 34.96 -8.64
C GLU A 55 38.97 35.60 -7.24
N ALA A 56 37.83 35.33 -6.60
CA ALA A 56 37.60 35.69 -5.21
C ALA A 56 37.53 34.40 -4.42
N GLU A 57 38.08 34.39 -3.20
CA GLU A 57 37.99 33.28 -2.23
C GLU A 57 36.52 32.75 -2.20
N LEU A 58 36.26 31.71 -2.99
CA LEU A 58 34.94 31.13 -3.09
C LEU A 58 34.53 30.52 -1.78
N PRO A 59 33.29 30.67 -1.34
CA PRO A 59 32.83 29.90 -0.22
C PRO A 59 33.02 28.42 -0.57
N GLU A 60 33.67 27.66 0.26
CA GLU A 60 33.88 26.21 0.10
C GLU A 60 32.53 25.45 -0.01
N TRP A 61 31.46 26.07 0.44
CA TRP A 61 30.12 25.51 0.55
C TRP A 61 29.07 26.30 -0.23
N ALA A 62 28.24 25.60 -1.00
CA ALA A 62 27.06 26.13 -1.65
C ALA A 62 25.78 25.72 -0.90
N LYS A 63 24.67 26.39 -1.22
CA LYS A 63 23.35 26.19 -0.63
C LYS A 63 22.34 25.82 -1.68
N LEU A 64 21.61 24.73 -1.49
CA LEU A 64 20.43 24.37 -2.28
C LEU A 64 19.18 24.62 -1.44
N ASP A 65 18.19 25.37 -1.98
CA ASP A 65 16.92 25.65 -1.28
C ASP A 65 16.05 24.38 -1.24
N MET A 66 15.60 24.03 -0.04
CA MET A 66 14.78 22.84 0.21
C MET A 66 13.29 23.16 0.38
N ALA A 67 12.85 24.37 -0.02
CA ALA A 67 11.47 24.81 0.22
C ALA A 67 10.43 23.89 -0.44
N GLU A 68 10.66 23.47 -1.69
CA GLU A 68 9.73 22.57 -2.43
C GLU A 68 9.64 21.19 -1.77
N PHE A 69 10.71 20.70 -1.18
CA PHE A 69 10.71 19.43 -0.45
C PHE A 69 9.94 19.53 0.85
N LYS A 70 9.99 20.67 1.56
CA LYS A 70 9.22 20.89 2.79
C LYS A 70 7.69 20.84 2.58
N GLU A 71 7.22 21.08 1.37
CA GLU A 71 5.80 20.97 1.04
C GLU A 71 5.33 19.52 0.84
N LEU A 72 6.26 18.57 0.81
CA LEU A 72 5.93 17.15 0.68
C LEU A 72 5.43 16.59 2.03
N PRO A 73 4.47 15.66 1.99
CA PRO A 73 4.06 14.95 3.21
C PRO A 73 5.26 14.18 3.79
N GLU A 74 5.36 14.14 5.10
CA GLU A 74 6.48 13.45 5.80
C GLU A 74 7.86 13.88 5.27
N TYR A 75 8.09 15.17 5.16
CA TYR A 75 9.36 15.74 4.66
C TYR A 75 10.63 15.09 5.27
N GLU A 76 10.55 14.70 6.53
CA GLU A 76 11.67 14.08 7.26
C GLU A 76 12.12 12.76 6.59
N SER A 77 11.19 11.97 6.05
CA SER A 77 11.51 10.73 5.31
C SER A 77 12.21 11.05 3.98
N VAL A 78 11.74 12.08 3.27
CA VAL A 78 12.40 12.54 2.03
C VAL A 78 13.80 13.08 2.31
N GLN A 79 13.95 13.84 3.39
CA GLN A 79 15.24 14.34 3.83
C GLN A 79 16.20 13.19 4.18
N ALA A 80 15.72 12.15 4.87
CA ALA A 80 16.51 10.97 5.19
C ALA A 80 16.94 10.22 3.91
N ALA A 81 16.07 10.06 2.92
CA ALA A 81 16.42 9.44 1.65
C ALA A 81 17.50 10.23 0.89
N ILE A 82 17.40 11.58 0.87
CA ILE A 82 18.43 12.43 0.27
C ILE A 82 19.76 12.28 1.02
N ALA A 83 19.73 12.32 2.37
CA ALA A 83 20.92 12.14 3.20
C ALA A 83 21.58 10.79 2.93
N ALA A 84 20.84 9.69 2.98
CA ALA A 84 21.33 8.34 2.72
C ALA A 84 22.00 8.23 1.34
N LYS A 85 21.42 8.87 0.32
CA LYS A 85 22.00 8.90 -1.02
C LYS A 85 23.32 9.63 -1.07
N LEU A 86 23.40 10.81 -0.45
CA LEU A 86 24.63 11.61 -0.40
C LEU A 86 25.71 10.93 0.43
N GLU A 87 25.36 10.30 1.55
CA GLU A 87 26.27 9.51 2.37
C GLU A 87 26.84 8.31 1.60
N SER A 88 25.99 7.56 0.89
CA SER A 88 26.43 6.43 0.08
C SER A 88 27.38 6.84 -1.04
N ALA A 89 27.20 8.05 -1.59
CA ALA A 89 28.11 8.65 -2.56
C ALA A 89 29.35 9.28 -1.93
N GLY A 90 29.47 9.32 -0.59
CA GLY A 90 30.58 9.94 0.11
C GLY A 90 30.65 11.45 -0.06
N LEU A 91 29.50 12.11 -0.22
CA LEU A 91 29.39 13.56 -0.36
C LEU A 91 29.25 14.22 1.03
N ALA A 92 30.13 15.18 1.33
CA ALA A 92 30.01 15.99 2.53
C ALA A 92 28.80 16.93 2.40
N HIS A 93 27.82 16.77 3.29
CA HIS A 93 26.59 17.56 3.26
C HIS A 93 26.08 17.86 4.67
N SER A 94 25.19 18.86 4.77
CA SER A 94 24.46 19.17 6.00
C SER A 94 23.17 19.89 5.68
N PHE A 95 22.12 19.67 6.49
CA PHE A 95 20.88 20.44 6.41
C PHE A 95 20.95 21.60 7.41
N LEU A 96 20.67 22.80 6.92
CA LEU A 96 20.66 24.04 7.71
C LEU A 96 19.26 24.64 7.72
N ASP A 97 18.68 24.74 8.92
CA ASP A 97 17.46 25.52 9.13
C ASP A 97 17.83 26.97 9.48
N ASP A 98 17.61 27.87 8.55
CA ASP A 98 17.85 29.30 8.74
C ASP A 98 16.64 29.93 9.45
N GLN A 99 16.78 30.14 10.76
CA GLN A 99 15.73 30.74 11.59
C GLN A 99 15.41 32.18 11.23
N SER A 100 16.30 32.88 10.52
CA SER A 100 16.12 34.29 10.15
C SER A 100 15.07 34.48 9.04
N ASN A 101 14.97 33.51 8.12
CA ASN A 101 14.05 33.52 6.98
C ASN A 101 13.10 32.32 6.94
N GLY A 102 13.21 31.37 7.87
CA GLY A 102 12.38 30.17 7.96
C GLY A 102 12.65 29.12 6.87
N LYS A 103 13.75 29.26 6.13
CA LYS A 103 14.12 28.35 5.04
C LYS A 103 15.05 27.25 5.52
N THR A 104 14.96 26.11 4.86
CA THR A 104 15.91 25.00 5.01
C THR A 104 16.77 24.91 3.75
N TYR A 105 18.04 24.69 3.94
CA TYR A 105 19.02 24.53 2.87
C TYR A 105 19.79 23.24 3.03
N LEU A 106 20.09 22.59 1.91
CA LEU A 106 21.12 21.57 1.83
C LEU A 106 22.45 22.27 1.52
N LEU A 107 23.42 22.11 2.40
CA LEU A 107 24.78 22.58 2.22
C LEU A 107 25.60 21.47 1.59
N PHE A 108 26.41 21.79 0.58
CA PHE A 108 27.32 20.86 -0.07
C PHE A 108 28.59 21.61 -0.52
N ARG A 109 29.69 20.87 -0.80
CA ARG A 109 30.88 21.45 -1.34
C ARG A 109 30.70 21.80 -2.82
N ILE A 110 31.20 22.96 -3.23
CA ILE A 110 31.13 23.39 -4.63
C ILE A 110 31.84 22.40 -5.55
N GLU A 111 32.96 21.85 -5.12
CA GLU A 111 33.71 20.82 -5.86
C GLU A 111 32.93 19.53 -6.11
N ASP A 112 31.86 19.27 -5.34
CA ASP A 112 31.02 18.10 -5.45
C ASP A 112 29.73 18.36 -6.25
N ALA A 113 29.56 19.54 -6.86
CA ALA A 113 28.32 19.94 -7.55
C ALA A 113 27.89 18.94 -8.65
N GLU A 114 28.82 18.48 -9.48
CA GLU A 114 28.55 17.51 -10.55
C GLU A 114 28.11 16.15 -9.97
N ARG A 115 28.75 15.72 -8.88
CA ARG A 115 28.39 14.47 -8.19
C ARG A 115 27.02 14.58 -7.52
N LEU A 116 26.72 15.74 -6.94
CA LEU A 116 25.42 16.03 -6.35
C LEU A 116 24.32 15.98 -7.42
N ASP A 117 24.54 16.59 -8.59
CA ASP A 117 23.61 16.53 -9.72
C ASP A 117 23.33 15.08 -10.13
N GLY A 118 24.37 14.24 -10.21
CA GLY A 118 24.25 12.82 -10.48
C GLY A 118 23.41 12.10 -9.41
N CYS A 119 23.67 12.32 -8.13
CA CYS A 119 22.90 11.71 -7.02
C CYS A 119 21.42 12.11 -7.06
N LEU A 120 21.11 13.38 -7.33
CA LEU A 120 19.72 13.82 -7.46
C LEU A 120 19.04 13.20 -8.69
N GLY A 121 19.79 12.97 -9.79
CA GLY A 121 19.32 12.24 -10.95
C GLY A 121 18.93 10.80 -10.62
N GLU A 122 19.80 10.10 -9.91
CA GLU A 122 19.54 8.73 -9.46
C GLU A 122 18.35 8.64 -8.49
N LEU A 123 18.18 9.64 -7.61
CA LEU A 123 17.01 9.73 -6.72
C LEU A 123 15.70 9.87 -7.50
N ILE A 124 15.68 10.56 -8.64
CA ILE A 124 14.49 10.63 -9.51
C ILE A 124 14.14 9.24 -10.02
N GLU A 125 15.12 8.49 -10.53
CA GLU A 125 14.91 7.13 -11.03
C GLU A 125 14.42 6.18 -9.92
N GLN A 126 15.00 6.30 -8.73
CA GLN A 126 14.60 5.53 -7.56
C GLN A 126 13.18 5.87 -7.10
N ALA A 127 12.81 7.14 -7.10
CA ALA A 127 11.44 7.57 -6.76
C ALA A 127 10.41 6.99 -7.73
N GLU A 128 10.70 7.00 -9.04
CA GLU A 128 9.82 6.39 -10.04
C GLU A 128 9.73 4.86 -9.91
N ALA A 129 10.82 4.20 -9.54
CA ALA A 129 10.83 2.76 -9.29
C ALA A 129 10.06 2.41 -8.00
N ALA A 130 10.24 3.19 -6.95
CA ALA A 130 9.55 3.06 -5.67
C ALA A 130 8.04 3.24 -5.81
N GLU A 131 7.60 4.26 -6.58
CA GLU A 131 6.17 4.49 -6.88
C GLU A 131 5.55 3.27 -7.57
N ARG A 132 6.19 2.77 -8.63
CA ARG A 132 5.68 1.60 -9.36
C ARG A 132 5.55 0.38 -8.43
N LYS A 133 6.57 0.10 -7.64
CA LYS A 133 6.54 -1.04 -6.72
C LYS A 133 5.49 -0.88 -5.62
N ALA A 134 5.41 0.29 -4.99
CA ALA A 134 4.40 0.56 -3.97
C ALA A 134 2.97 0.45 -4.53
N SER A 135 2.74 0.92 -5.76
CA SER A 135 1.45 0.78 -6.46
C SER A 135 1.08 -0.70 -6.70
N ASP A 136 2.03 -1.50 -7.16
CA ASP A 136 1.82 -2.93 -7.37
C ASP A 136 1.53 -3.68 -6.07
N ASP A 137 2.23 -3.34 -4.99
CA ASP A 137 2.06 -3.99 -3.69
C ASP A 137 0.72 -3.59 -3.05
N LEU A 138 0.29 -2.34 -3.17
CA LEU A 138 -1.05 -1.89 -2.75
C LEU A 138 -2.17 -2.58 -3.54
N ALA A 139 -2.00 -2.73 -4.85
CA ALA A 139 -2.98 -3.43 -5.69
C ALA A 139 -3.11 -4.91 -5.29
N ARG A 140 -1.99 -5.59 -5.04
CA ARG A 140 -1.99 -6.99 -4.58
C ARG A 140 -2.63 -7.15 -3.20
N GLU A 141 -2.39 -6.20 -2.31
CA GLU A 141 -2.99 -6.20 -0.98
C GLU A 141 -4.51 -6.01 -1.07
N ALA A 142 -4.98 -5.06 -1.90
CA ALA A 142 -6.41 -4.86 -2.14
C ALA A 142 -7.09 -6.10 -2.74
N ASP A 143 -6.46 -6.77 -3.71
CA ASP A 143 -6.95 -8.02 -4.28
C ASP A 143 -7.02 -9.15 -3.25
N ARG A 144 -6.04 -9.22 -2.34
CA ARG A 144 -6.04 -10.21 -1.27
C ARG A 144 -7.19 -9.97 -0.31
N GLN A 145 -7.37 -8.73 0.14
CA GLN A 145 -8.47 -8.36 1.04
C GLN A 145 -9.84 -8.60 0.42
N ALA A 146 -10.01 -8.30 -0.87
CA ALA A 146 -11.25 -8.59 -1.59
C ALA A 146 -11.56 -10.09 -1.63
N ARG A 147 -10.58 -10.94 -1.88
CA ARG A 147 -10.74 -12.40 -1.88
C ARG A 147 -11.00 -12.97 -0.49
N GLU A 148 -10.43 -12.38 0.55
CA GLU A 148 -10.69 -12.77 1.94
C GLU A 148 -12.12 -12.40 2.33
N ALA A 149 -12.58 -11.19 1.99
CA ALA A 149 -13.96 -10.75 2.22
C ALA A 149 -14.98 -11.64 1.48
N GLU A 150 -14.71 -12.02 0.23
CA GLU A 150 -15.57 -12.93 -0.54
C GLU A 150 -15.64 -14.34 0.09
N ARG A 151 -14.53 -14.82 0.65
CA ARG A 151 -14.50 -16.11 1.37
C ARG A 151 -15.28 -16.07 2.67
N ASP A 152 -15.23 -14.97 3.39
CA ASP A 152 -15.97 -14.79 4.64
C ASP A 152 -17.48 -14.67 4.37
N ASP A 153 -17.90 -13.97 3.32
CA ASP A 153 -19.27 -13.91 2.86
C ASP A 153 -19.82 -15.30 2.48
N VAL A 154 -19.04 -16.11 1.76
CA VAL A 154 -19.41 -17.49 1.40
C VAL A 154 -19.48 -18.38 2.65
N ARG A 155 -18.63 -18.17 3.63
CA ARG A 155 -18.65 -18.91 4.90
C ARG A 155 -19.85 -18.53 5.75
N GLU A 156 -20.22 -17.26 5.77
CA GLU A 156 -21.39 -16.75 6.50
C GLU A 156 -22.71 -17.23 5.84
N ALA A 157 -22.76 -17.28 4.51
CA ALA A 157 -23.90 -17.80 3.77
C ALA A 157 -24.08 -19.33 3.89
N GLY A 158 -23.02 -20.06 4.24
CA GLY A 158 -23.04 -21.52 4.41
C GLY A 158 -23.23 -21.98 5.87
N ASP A 159 -23.34 -21.08 6.83
CA ASP A 159 -23.55 -21.41 8.24
C ASP A 159 -25.04 -21.62 8.53
N PRO A 160 -25.51 -22.88 8.75
CA PRO A 160 -26.93 -23.16 8.99
C PRO A 160 -27.47 -22.50 10.26
N ASP A 161 -26.61 -22.09 11.21
CA ASP A 161 -27.04 -21.40 12.43
C ASP A 161 -27.31 -19.89 12.18
N LYS A 162 -26.86 -19.34 11.05
CA LYS A 162 -27.09 -17.95 10.65
C LYS A 162 -28.17 -17.78 9.59
N GLU A 163 -28.78 -18.87 9.11
CA GLU A 163 -29.95 -18.76 8.22
C GLU A 163 -31.10 -18.04 8.93
N PRO A 164 -31.82 -17.14 8.23
CA PRO A 164 -32.98 -16.45 8.79
C PRO A 164 -33.96 -17.47 9.40
N LEU A 165 -34.41 -17.22 10.62
CA LEU A 165 -35.35 -18.08 11.36
C LEU A 165 -36.56 -18.53 10.53
N GLU A 166 -36.96 -17.72 9.54
CA GLU A 166 -38.03 -18.05 8.61
C GLU A 166 -37.69 -19.23 7.70
N LYS A 167 -36.47 -19.31 7.17
CA LYS A 167 -36.02 -20.45 6.35
C LYS A 167 -35.86 -21.71 7.20
N GLN A 168 -35.29 -21.59 8.40
CA GLN A 168 -35.19 -22.73 9.34
C GLN A 168 -36.59 -23.27 9.70
N ALA A 169 -37.59 -22.38 9.87
CA ALA A 169 -38.96 -22.76 10.13
C ALA A 169 -39.61 -23.43 8.91
N GLU A 170 -39.30 -23.03 7.69
CA GLU A 170 -39.79 -23.68 6.47
C GLU A 170 -39.21 -25.09 6.32
N TYR A 171 -37.91 -25.28 6.53
CA TYR A 171 -37.29 -26.62 6.50
C TYR A 171 -37.86 -27.53 7.61
N ALA A 172 -38.08 -27.00 8.81
CA ALA A 172 -38.67 -27.76 9.89
C ALA A 172 -40.13 -28.18 9.60
N ARG A 173 -40.92 -27.32 8.94
CA ARG A 173 -42.30 -27.65 8.49
C ARG A 173 -42.28 -28.69 7.40
N ALA A 174 -41.45 -28.55 6.37
CA ALA A 174 -41.32 -29.52 5.29
C ALA A 174 -40.89 -30.91 5.82
N ALA A 175 -39.97 -30.98 6.74
CA ALA A 175 -39.54 -32.22 7.38
C ALA A 175 -40.63 -32.88 8.22
N SER A 176 -41.42 -32.09 8.96
CA SER A 176 -42.55 -32.61 9.74
C SER A 176 -43.68 -33.13 8.87
N GLU A 177 -43.98 -32.43 7.77
CA GLU A 177 -44.98 -32.92 6.77
C GLU A 177 -44.55 -34.24 6.10
N GLN A 178 -43.25 -34.40 5.85
CA GLN A 178 -42.72 -35.62 5.27
C GLN A 178 -42.84 -36.80 6.25
N LEU A 179 -42.53 -36.59 7.52
CA LEU A 179 -42.69 -37.56 8.60
C LEU A 179 -44.17 -37.93 8.83
N GLU A 180 -45.09 -36.97 8.72
CA GLU A 180 -46.54 -37.27 8.82
C GLU A 180 -47.06 -38.09 7.66
N ARG A 181 -46.56 -37.83 6.43
CA ARG A 181 -46.88 -38.63 5.23
C ARG A 181 -46.39 -40.07 5.36
N GLU A 182 -45.18 -40.27 5.85
CA GLU A 182 -44.64 -41.61 6.08
C GLU A 182 -45.41 -42.36 7.19
N ARG A 183 -45.79 -41.66 8.25
CA ARG A 183 -46.63 -42.25 9.35
C ARG A 183 -48.05 -42.60 8.87
N SER A 184 -48.64 -41.77 8.06
CA SER A 184 -50.00 -42.03 7.51
C SER A 184 -50.01 -43.13 6.45
N GLY A 185 -48.94 -43.18 5.59
CA GLY A 185 -48.74 -44.25 4.60
C GLY A 185 -48.52 -45.62 5.24
N GLY A 186 -47.78 -45.69 6.36
CA GLY A 186 -47.54 -46.92 7.09
C GLY A 186 -48.78 -47.47 7.83
N ARG A 187 -49.70 -46.61 8.25
CA ARG A 187 -50.96 -47.05 8.91
C ARG A 187 -52.03 -47.61 7.95
N ALA A 188 -51.95 -47.28 6.65
CA ALA A 188 -52.86 -47.80 5.65
C ALA A 188 -52.55 -49.26 5.25
N ALA A 189 -51.29 -49.69 5.40
CA ALA A 189 -50.86 -51.05 5.03
C ALA A 189 -51.16 -52.12 6.08
N GLU A 190 -51.54 -51.76 7.30
CA GLU A 190 -51.73 -52.69 8.42
C GLU A 190 -53.19 -53.03 8.71
N ARG A 191 -54.15 -52.60 7.88
CA ARG A 191 -55.57 -52.90 8.01
C ARG A 191 -56.14 -53.68 6.82
N GLU A 192 -55.68 -54.90 6.59
CA GLU A 192 -56.48 -55.91 5.90
C GLU A 192 -57.07 -56.91 6.96
N PRO A 193 -58.39 -56.96 7.15
CA PRO A 193 -58.98 -57.96 8.01
C PRO A 193 -59.02 -59.29 7.29
N ARG A 194 -58.26 -60.27 7.79
CA ARG A 194 -58.46 -61.69 7.42
C ARG A 194 -59.71 -62.18 8.05
N PHE A 195 -60.83 -62.19 7.25
CA PHE A 195 -62.00 -62.96 7.55
C PHE A 195 -61.87 -64.25 6.77
N GLN A 196 -61.54 -65.32 7.43
CA GLN A 196 -61.75 -66.67 6.88
C GLN A 196 -63.04 -67.29 7.54
N GLU A 197 -64.08 -67.37 6.80
CA GLU A 197 -65.25 -68.17 7.11
C GLU A 197 -64.94 -69.66 6.92
N ASN A 198 -64.90 -70.38 8.07
CA ASN A 198 -64.94 -71.84 8.02
C ASN A 198 -66.43 -72.28 8.17
N ARG A 199 -66.99 -72.78 7.09
CA ARG A 199 -68.25 -73.57 7.13
C ARG A 199 -67.91 -75.00 6.79
N SER A 200 -68.24 -75.86 7.76
CA SER A 200 -68.14 -77.31 7.76
C SER A 200 -69.17 -78.10 7.08
N LYS A 201 -68.81 -79.23 6.98
CA LYS A 201 -69.71 -80.36 7.26
C LYS A 201 -68.93 -81.42 8.05
#